data_51c8f72f20f01c6bb2bd3d4dd81e495e
#
_entry.id   51c8f72f20f01c6bb2bd3d4dd81e495e
#
_cell.length_a   1.000
_cell.length_b   1.000
_cell.length_c   1.000
_cell.angle_alpha   90.00
_cell.angle_beta   90.00
_cell.angle_gamma   90.00
#
_symmetry.space_group_name_H-M   'P 1'
#
loop_
_entity.id
_entity.type
_entity.pdbx_description
1 polymer ?
#
loop_
_entity_poly.entity_id
_entity_poly.type
_entity_poly.pdbx_seq_one_letter_code
_entity_poly.pdbx_strand_id
1 'polypeptide(L)'
;MPENAWSLIFDPKYAKKLKSCGISMLDSATDVIPAALHYLGKPAYSTNPADYTEATKLMRAIRPNIKIFSSGINDLAGGGLCMALGYSGDMNIAAKRAKEGKTGQTIEALVPSTGGLLFYDNMAIPADAEHPNNAHIFINYILRPEVAASISNKMNYATMTAAALPLVDKEITANKSIFLTDDAKKKMVAQGVTTNDMRRIMTRSFTQFKTGL
;
A
#
# COMPACT_ATOMS: atom_id res chain seq x y z
N MET A 1 20.03 -0.16 -7.78
CA MET A 1 18.84 -0.43 -6.90
C MET A 1 19.12 -1.69 -6.09
N PRO A 2 18.60 -1.84 -4.86
CA PRO A 2 18.63 -3.12 -4.17
C PRO A 2 17.78 -4.15 -4.90
N GLU A 3 18.08 -5.42 -4.76
CA GLU A 3 17.32 -6.52 -5.36
C GLU A 3 15.89 -6.56 -4.81
N ASN A 4 15.71 -6.27 -3.52
CA ASN A 4 14.40 -6.14 -2.89
C ASN A 4 14.05 -4.67 -2.67
N ALA A 5 12.99 -4.19 -3.31
CA ALA A 5 12.54 -2.80 -3.22
C ALA A 5 12.18 -2.37 -1.78
N TRP A 6 11.76 -3.29 -0.90
CA TRP A 6 11.56 -2.99 0.52
C TRP A 6 12.79 -2.40 1.19
N SER A 7 13.99 -2.77 0.76
CA SER A 7 15.24 -2.26 1.31
C SER A 7 15.40 -0.75 1.11
N LEU A 8 14.77 -0.15 0.10
CA LEU A 8 14.82 1.31 -0.10
C LEU A 8 14.24 2.08 1.10
N ILE A 9 13.28 1.48 1.79
CA ILE A 9 12.60 2.08 2.94
C ILE A 9 13.10 1.49 4.25
N PHE A 10 13.16 0.16 4.36
CA PHE A 10 13.42 -0.51 5.63
C PHE A 10 14.90 -0.77 5.93
N ASP A 11 15.80 -0.71 4.95
CA ASP A 11 17.24 -0.75 5.23
C ASP A 11 17.77 0.66 5.51
N PRO A 12 18.29 0.93 6.72
CA PRO A 12 18.86 2.24 7.06
C PRO A 12 19.94 2.72 6.10
N LYS A 13 20.70 1.80 5.48
CA LYS A 13 21.73 2.12 4.48
C LYS A 13 21.16 2.81 3.24
N TYR A 14 20.00 2.33 2.75
CA TYR A 14 19.33 2.92 1.58
C TYR A 14 18.46 4.09 1.99
N ALA A 15 17.67 3.98 3.05
CA ALA A 15 16.82 5.05 3.54
C ALA A 15 17.58 6.35 3.83
N LYS A 16 18.80 6.24 4.39
CA LYS A 16 19.70 7.39 4.63
C LYS A 16 20.06 8.13 3.34
N LYS A 17 20.23 7.43 2.22
CA LYS A 17 20.55 8.05 0.93
C LYS A 17 19.37 8.88 0.36
N LEU A 18 18.16 8.54 0.77
CA LEU A 18 16.93 9.20 0.35
C LEU A 18 16.51 10.35 1.29
N LYS A 19 17.27 10.60 2.36
CA LYS A 19 16.92 11.60 3.38
C LYS A 19 16.78 13.02 2.82
N SER A 20 17.62 13.40 1.86
CA SER A 20 17.62 14.76 1.28
C SER A 20 16.35 15.05 0.47
N CYS A 21 15.87 14.07 -0.30
CA CYS A 21 14.63 14.20 -1.07
C CYS A 21 13.39 13.75 -0.28
N GLY A 22 13.56 12.89 0.72
CA GLY A 22 12.53 12.51 1.67
C GLY A 22 11.74 11.25 1.29
N ILE A 23 11.27 10.57 2.34
CA ILE A 23 10.44 9.36 2.27
C ILE A 23 9.10 9.68 2.92
N SER A 24 7.99 9.31 2.27
CA SER A 24 6.66 9.24 2.89
C SER A 24 6.39 7.83 3.39
N MET A 25 5.76 7.74 4.55
CA MET A 25 5.26 6.50 5.13
C MET A 25 3.76 6.61 5.33
N LEU A 26 2.99 5.56 5.04
CA LEU A 26 1.56 5.55 5.34
C LEU A 26 1.30 5.86 6.83
N ASP A 27 0.29 6.65 7.11
CA ASP A 27 -0.15 6.93 8.49
C ASP A 27 -1.11 5.83 9.00
N SER A 28 -0.61 4.60 8.98
CA SER A 28 -1.39 3.42 9.35
C SER A 28 -0.50 2.36 10.00
N ALA A 29 -0.79 2.04 11.25
CA ALA A 29 -0.10 0.98 11.98
C ALA A 29 -0.34 -0.40 11.35
N THR A 30 -1.55 -0.63 10.84
CA THR A 30 -2.00 -1.91 10.28
C THR A 30 -1.44 -2.20 8.89
N ASP A 31 -0.86 -1.20 8.24
CA ASP A 31 -0.19 -1.37 6.94
C ASP A 31 1.33 -1.39 7.11
N VAL A 32 1.87 -0.47 7.91
CA VAL A 32 3.32 -0.28 8.03
C VAL A 32 3.98 -1.38 8.86
N ILE A 33 3.39 -1.77 9.99
CA ILE A 33 3.97 -2.81 10.86
C ILE A 33 4.01 -4.18 10.15
N PRO A 34 2.93 -4.66 9.51
CA PRO A 34 2.98 -5.90 8.74
C PRO A 34 4.00 -5.86 7.59
N ALA A 35 4.17 -4.71 6.92
CA ALA A 35 5.19 -4.56 5.88
C ALA A 35 6.61 -4.67 6.45
N ALA A 36 6.86 -4.08 7.63
CA ALA A 36 8.14 -4.20 8.32
C ALA A 36 8.42 -5.64 8.77
N LEU A 37 7.41 -6.34 9.30
CA LEU A 37 7.51 -7.77 9.66
C LEU A 37 7.82 -8.62 8.44
N HIS A 38 7.11 -8.40 7.34
CA HIS A 38 7.35 -9.11 6.08
C HIS A 38 8.77 -8.88 5.55
N TYR A 39 9.26 -7.64 5.60
CA TYR A 39 10.65 -7.33 5.24
C TYR A 39 11.68 -8.08 6.10
N LEU A 40 11.40 -8.27 7.39
CA LEU A 40 12.25 -9.04 8.32
C LEU A 40 12.15 -10.56 8.13
N GLY A 41 11.34 -11.04 7.16
CA GLY A 41 11.09 -12.47 6.96
C GLY A 41 10.21 -13.11 8.04
N LYS A 42 9.48 -12.29 8.81
CA LYS A 42 8.50 -12.73 9.80
C LYS A 42 7.11 -12.83 9.17
N PRO A 43 6.20 -13.61 9.76
CA PRO A 43 4.80 -13.55 9.35
C PRO A 43 4.27 -12.12 9.49
N ALA A 44 3.71 -11.56 8.42
CA ALA A 44 3.23 -10.17 8.41
C ALA A 44 2.17 -9.89 9.50
N TYR A 45 1.38 -10.91 9.82
CA TYR A 45 0.37 -10.89 10.90
C TYR A 45 0.76 -11.85 12.01
N SER A 46 2.01 -11.72 12.52
CA SER A 46 2.54 -12.55 13.58
C SER A 46 1.70 -12.45 14.86
N THR A 47 1.57 -13.56 15.56
CA THR A 47 0.99 -13.61 16.92
C THR A 47 2.05 -13.61 18.01
N ASN A 48 3.35 -13.56 17.64
CA ASN A 48 4.46 -13.51 18.57
C ASN A 48 4.87 -12.06 18.88
N PRO A 49 4.74 -11.58 20.14
CA PRO A 49 5.14 -10.22 20.53
C PRO A 49 6.62 -9.88 20.26
N ALA A 50 7.51 -10.88 20.28
CA ALA A 50 8.93 -10.67 20.03
C ALA A 50 9.21 -10.14 18.60
N ASP A 51 8.44 -10.60 17.61
CA ASP A 51 8.57 -10.13 16.22
C ASP A 51 8.28 -8.63 16.10
N TYR A 52 7.30 -8.13 16.86
CA TYR A 52 6.99 -6.70 16.91
C TYR A 52 8.08 -5.86 17.57
N THR A 53 8.82 -6.45 18.51
CA THR A 53 10.00 -5.79 19.10
C THR A 53 11.09 -5.59 18.05
N GLU A 54 11.35 -6.60 17.21
CA GLU A 54 12.30 -6.50 16.12
C GLU A 54 11.85 -5.47 15.06
N ALA A 55 10.57 -5.48 14.68
CA ALA A 55 10.01 -4.50 13.75
C ALA A 55 10.11 -3.07 14.31
N THR A 56 9.82 -2.87 15.60
CA THR A 56 9.96 -1.57 16.27
C THR A 56 11.40 -1.07 16.24
N LYS A 57 12.38 -1.95 16.50
CA LYS A 57 13.81 -1.61 16.42
C LYS A 57 14.20 -1.16 15.01
N LEU A 58 13.77 -1.90 13.99
CA LEU A 58 13.97 -1.55 12.58
C LEU A 58 13.40 -0.18 12.25
N MET A 59 12.14 0.04 12.62
CA MET A 59 11.42 1.29 12.34
C MET A 59 12.08 2.49 13.03
N ARG A 60 12.54 2.35 14.27
CA ARG A 60 13.32 3.39 14.96
C ARG A 60 14.59 3.75 14.19
N ALA A 61 15.29 2.76 13.62
CA ALA A 61 16.51 3.00 12.86
C ALA A 61 16.27 3.80 11.56
N ILE A 62 15.11 3.64 10.93
CA ILE A 62 14.76 4.38 9.71
C ILE A 62 14.03 5.70 9.97
N ARG A 63 13.47 5.91 11.18
CA ARG A 63 12.66 7.09 11.52
C ARG A 63 13.29 8.43 11.12
N PRO A 64 14.61 8.66 11.32
CA PRO A 64 15.24 9.93 10.95
C PRO A 64 15.21 10.25 9.45
N ASN A 65 14.85 9.29 8.60
CA ASN A 65 14.79 9.42 7.15
C ASN A 65 13.35 9.61 6.62
N ILE A 66 12.35 9.46 7.50
CA ILE A 66 10.93 9.66 7.16
C ILE A 66 10.59 11.13 7.30
N LYS A 67 10.19 11.75 6.18
CA LYS A 67 9.86 13.18 6.10
C LYS A 67 8.41 13.44 6.53
N ILE A 68 7.47 12.63 6.03
CA ILE A 68 6.04 12.79 6.32
C ILE A 68 5.35 11.45 6.51
N PHE A 69 4.20 11.48 7.17
CA PHE A 69 3.28 10.35 7.31
C PHE A 69 2.00 10.67 6.51
N SER A 70 1.96 10.19 5.28
CA SER A 70 0.84 10.35 4.34
C SER A 70 0.96 9.36 3.18
N SER A 71 -0.02 9.34 2.26
CA SER A 71 0.11 8.57 1.00
C SER A 71 1.22 9.10 0.08
N GLY A 72 1.62 10.35 0.23
CA GLY A 72 2.69 10.97 -0.56
C GLY A 72 2.37 11.23 -2.02
N ILE A 73 1.14 11.00 -2.49
CA ILE A 73 0.77 11.05 -3.91
C ILE A 73 1.14 12.39 -4.56
N ASN A 74 0.70 13.50 -3.95
CA ASN A 74 0.93 14.84 -4.51
C ASN A 74 2.40 15.26 -4.39
N ASP A 75 3.04 14.92 -3.27
CA ASP A 75 4.44 15.26 -3.03
C ASP A 75 5.38 14.50 -3.97
N LEU A 76 5.09 13.22 -4.27
CA LEU A 76 5.80 12.46 -5.30
C LEU A 76 5.57 13.09 -6.68
N ALA A 77 4.32 13.37 -7.05
CA ALA A 77 3.98 13.93 -8.35
C ALA A 77 4.62 15.31 -8.58
N GLY A 78 4.75 16.11 -7.53
CA GLY A 78 5.37 17.44 -7.55
C GLY A 78 6.88 17.47 -7.34
N GLY A 79 7.53 16.31 -7.04
CA GLY A 79 8.98 16.22 -6.78
C GLY A 79 9.39 16.62 -5.37
N GLY A 80 8.45 16.78 -4.44
CA GLY A 80 8.72 17.07 -3.04
C GLY A 80 9.21 15.87 -2.22
N LEU A 81 9.05 14.67 -2.78
CA LEU A 81 9.50 13.39 -2.25
C LEU A 81 10.08 12.53 -3.38
N CYS A 82 10.96 11.59 -3.01
CA CYS A 82 11.50 10.63 -3.96
C CYS A 82 11.10 9.17 -3.68
N MET A 83 10.48 8.91 -2.54
CA MET A 83 10.02 7.58 -2.16
C MET A 83 8.76 7.66 -1.30
N ALA A 84 7.86 6.72 -1.49
CA ALA A 84 6.72 6.52 -0.59
C ALA A 84 6.44 5.03 -0.40
N LEU A 85 6.03 4.67 0.81
CA LEU A 85 5.29 3.45 1.08
C LEU A 85 3.81 3.76 0.87
N GLY A 86 3.19 3.08 -0.06
CA GLY A 86 1.79 3.32 -0.41
C GLY A 86 1.14 2.14 -1.11
N TYR A 87 -0.12 2.29 -1.44
CA TYR A 87 -0.86 1.32 -2.24
C TYR A 87 -0.50 1.44 -3.72
N SER A 88 -0.60 0.33 -4.46
CA SER A 88 -0.21 0.29 -5.88
C SER A 88 -0.98 1.31 -6.73
N GLY A 89 -2.27 1.47 -6.53
CA GLY A 89 -3.08 2.45 -7.25
C GLY A 89 -2.65 3.89 -6.97
N ASP A 90 -2.35 4.21 -5.70
CA ASP A 90 -1.89 5.55 -5.30
C ASP A 90 -0.58 5.92 -5.99
N MET A 91 0.37 4.97 -6.07
CA MET A 91 1.64 5.20 -6.74
C MET A 91 1.46 5.39 -8.25
N ASN A 92 0.55 4.64 -8.87
CA ASN A 92 0.21 4.81 -10.28
C ASN A 92 -0.56 6.12 -10.54
N ILE A 93 -1.41 6.58 -9.60
CA ILE A 93 -2.04 7.91 -9.65
C ILE A 93 -0.98 9.01 -9.56
N ALA A 94 0.03 8.87 -8.69
CA ALA A 94 1.13 9.83 -8.59
C ALA A 94 1.90 9.92 -9.92
N ALA A 95 2.21 8.78 -10.55
CA ALA A 95 2.86 8.73 -11.84
C ALA A 95 2.03 9.40 -12.94
N LYS A 96 0.72 9.14 -12.97
CA LYS A 96 -0.22 9.77 -13.91
C LYS A 96 -0.27 11.28 -13.71
N ARG A 97 -0.40 11.75 -12.46
CA ARG A 97 -0.41 13.20 -12.15
C ARG A 97 0.88 13.90 -12.54
N ALA A 98 2.04 13.27 -12.31
CA ALA A 98 3.33 13.82 -12.74
C ALA A 98 3.39 14.01 -14.25
N LYS A 99 2.94 13.01 -15.01
CA LYS A 99 2.89 13.04 -16.48
C LYS A 99 1.93 14.12 -16.99
N GLU A 100 0.70 14.15 -16.49
CA GLU A 100 -0.33 15.12 -16.90
C GLU A 100 0.04 16.55 -16.50
N GLY A 101 0.60 16.74 -15.31
CA GLY A 101 1.06 18.04 -14.79
C GLY A 101 2.38 18.50 -15.37
N LYS A 102 3.05 17.68 -16.22
CA LYS A 102 4.37 17.97 -16.81
C LYS A 102 5.41 18.42 -15.79
N THR A 103 5.40 17.80 -14.59
CA THR A 103 6.26 18.20 -13.48
C THR A 103 7.73 17.84 -13.66
N GLY A 104 8.08 17.08 -14.70
CA GLY A 104 9.44 16.54 -14.94
C GLY A 104 9.78 15.32 -14.07
N GLN A 105 8.85 14.85 -13.22
CA GLN A 105 9.07 13.67 -12.39
C GLN A 105 8.71 12.39 -13.15
N THR A 106 9.56 11.37 -13.01
CA THR A 106 9.28 9.99 -13.45
C THR A 106 9.08 9.13 -12.21
N ILE A 107 7.89 8.59 -12.05
CA ILE A 107 7.50 7.79 -10.89
C ILE A 107 7.20 6.37 -11.33
N GLU A 108 7.73 5.41 -10.62
CA GLU A 108 7.50 3.98 -10.84
C GLU A 108 6.94 3.33 -9.57
N ALA A 109 5.85 2.58 -9.73
CA ALA A 109 5.31 1.75 -8.67
C ALA A 109 6.07 0.41 -8.61
N LEU A 110 6.87 0.23 -7.59
CA LEU A 110 7.71 -0.95 -7.42
C LEU A 110 6.98 -2.06 -6.67
N VAL A 111 6.98 -3.27 -7.23
CA VAL A 111 6.55 -4.49 -6.55
C VAL A 111 7.79 -5.17 -5.98
N PRO A 112 7.90 -5.32 -4.64
CA PRO A 112 9.09 -5.95 -4.04
C PRO A 112 9.28 -7.40 -4.50
N SER A 113 10.53 -7.83 -4.68
CA SER A 113 10.87 -9.18 -5.16
C SER A 113 10.45 -10.30 -4.21
N THR A 114 10.31 -9.98 -2.92
CA THR A 114 9.80 -10.90 -1.89
C THR A 114 8.27 -10.86 -1.75
N GLY A 115 7.58 -10.09 -2.61
CA GLY A 115 6.15 -9.82 -2.51
C GLY A 115 5.83 -8.68 -1.56
N GLY A 116 4.56 -8.44 -1.37
CA GLY A 116 4.01 -7.39 -0.52
C GLY A 116 2.71 -7.81 0.14
N LEU A 117 2.02 -6.86 0.73
CA LEU A 117 0.72 -7.11 1.34
C LEU A 117 -0.38 -6.96 0.29
N LEU A 118 -1.37 -7.84 0.34
CA LEU A 118 -2.52 -7.84 -0.55
C LEU A 118 -3.78 -7.53 0.25
N PHE A 119 -4.48 -6.49 -0.17
CA PHE A 119 -5.73 -6.04 0.43
C PHE A 119 -6.89 -6.28 -0.52
N TYR A 120 -8.03 -6.64 0.03
CA TYR A 120 -9.31 -6.77 -0.67
C TYR A 120 -10.31 -5.87 0.02
N ASP A 121 -10.73 -4.80 -0.66
CA ASP A 121 -11.77 -3.92 -0.15
C ASP A 121 -13.13 -4.59 -0.29
N ASN A 122 -13.90 -4.57 0.78
CA ASN A 122 -15.20 -5.20 0.85
C ASN A 122 -16.26 -4.18 1.29
N MET A 123 -17.45 -4.30 0.73
CA MET A 123 -18.63 -3.59 1.20
C MET A 123 -19.49 -4.52 2.03
N ALA A 124 -19.95 -4.05 3.20
CA ALA A 124 -20.84 -4.77 4.08
C ALA A 124 -22.06 -3.90 4.43
N ILE A 125 -23.19 -4.55 4.64
CA ILE A 125 -24.42 -3.89 5.09
C ILE A 125 -24.61 -4.28 6.56
N PRO A 126 -24.60 -3.32 7.51
CA PRO A 126 -24.90 -3.60 8.91
C PRO A 126 -26.28 -4.26 9.06
N ALA A 127 -26.41 -5.16 10.05
CA ALA A 127 -27.66 -5.88 10.27
C ALA A 127 -28.83 -4.94 10.67
N ASP A 128 -28.51 -3.82 11.28
CA ASP A 128 -29.42 -2.76 11.74
C ASP A 128 -29.49 -1.55 10.77
N ALA A 129 -29.04 -1.71 9.52
CA ALA A 129 -29.12 -0.64 8.52
C ALA A 129 -30.57 -0.22 8.28
N GLU A 130 -30.85 1.09 8.31
CA GLU A 130 -32.21 1.63 8.10
C GLU A 130 -32.70 1.40 6.66
N HIS A 131 -31.79 1.40 5.67
CA HIS A 131 -32.10 1.27 4.24
C HIS A 131 -31.30 0.18 3.54
N PRO A 132 -31.38 -1.10 3.96
CA PRO A 132 -30.55 -2.19 3.42
C PRO A 132 -30.78 -2.42 1.92
N ASN A 133 -32.02 -2.24 1.44
CA ASN A 133 -32.34 -2.39 0.03
C ASN A 133 -31.61 -1.36 -0.85
N ASN A 134 -31.49 -0.12 -0.41
CA ASN A 134 -30.74 0.91 -1.14
C ASN A 134 -29.23 0.56 -1.18
N ALA A 135 -28.70 0.02 -0.09
CA ALA A 135 -27.32 -0.46 -0.05
C ALA A 135 -27.09 -1.62 -1.04
N HIS A 136 -28.01 -2.58 -1.12
CA HIS A 136 -27.96 -3.66 -2.12
C HIS A 136 -27.99 -3.11 -3.56
N ILE A 137 -28.87 -2.13 -3.85
CA ILE A 137 -28.94 -1.49 -5.16
C ILE A 137 -27.59 -0.84 -5.51
N PHE A 138 -27.00 -0.12 -4.58
CA PHE A 138 -25.70 0.54 -4.76
C PHE A 138 -24.57 -0.48 -5.01
N ILE A 139 -24.47 -1.53 -4.19
CA ILE A 139 -23.48 -2.59 -4.36
C ILE A 139 -23.64 -3.26 -5.74
N ASN A 140 -24.86 -3.62 -6.12
CA ASN A 140 -25.14 -4.21 -7.42
C ASN A 140 -24.78 -3.27 -8.57
N TYR A 141 -24.99 -1.96 -8.42
CA TYR A 141 -24.58 -0.97 -9.41
C TYR A 141 -23.06 -0.93 -9.60
N ILE A 142 -22.30 -0.89 -8.51
CA ILE A 142 -20.83 -0.83 -8.58
C ILE A 142 -20.24 -2.10 -9.19
N LEU A 143 -20.87 -3.26 -8.99
CA LEU A 143 -20.45 -4.54 -9.53
C LEU A 143 -20.78 -4.75 -11.01
N ARG A 144 -21.51 -3.83 -11.65
CA ARG A 144 -21.74 -3.90 -13.11
C ARG A 144 -20.39 -3.80 -13.83
N PRO A 145 -20.16 -4.64 -14.86
CA PRO A 145 -18.89 -4.70 -15.55
C PRO A 145 -18.36 -3.34 -16.03
N GLU A 146 -19.24 -2.54 -16.67
CA GLU A 146 -18.89 -1.22 -17.18
C GLU A 146 -18.55 -0.21 -16.08
N VAL A 147 -19.22 -0.30 -14.92
CA VAL A 147 -18.97 0.56 -13.76
C VAL A 147 -17.68 0.16 -13.09
N ALA A 148 -17.48 -1.14 -12.83
CA ALA A 148 -16.26 -1.68 -12.23
C ALA A 148 -15.02 -1.38 -13.09
N ALA A 149 -15.11 -1.50 -14.42
CA ALA A 149 -14.05 -1.12 -15.33
C ALA A 149 -13.75 0.39 -15.28
N SER A 150 -14.78 1.23 -15.26
CA SER A 150 -14.61 2.68 -15.14
C SER A 150 -13.90 3.08 -13.83
N ILE A 151 -14.24 2.40 -12.72
CA ILE A 151 -13.56 2.61 -11.44
C ILE A 151 -12.07 2.20 -11.54
N SER A 152 -11.78 1.00 -12.09
CA SER A 152 -10.41 0.53 -12.28
C SER A 152 -9.58 1.50 -13.12
N ASN A 153 -10.12 1.99 -14.24
CA ASN A 153 -9.46 2.91 -15.15
C ASN A 153 -9.17 4.28 -14.52
N LYS A 154 -10.05 4.75 -13.64
CA LYS A 154 -9.86 6.04 -12.95
C LYS A 154 -8.93 5.94 -11.75
N MET A 155 -9.08 4.87 -10.96
CA MET A 155 -8.38 4.72 -9.69
C MET A 155 -7.06 3.97 -9.79
N ASN A 156 -6.75 3.38 -10.96
CA ASN A 156 -5.54 2.59 -11.20
C ASN A 156 -5.38 1.39 -10.24
N TYR A 157 -6.49 0.80 -9.82
CA TYR A 157 -6.54 -0.45 -9.06
C TYR A 157 -7.11 -1.58 -9.90
N ALA A 158 -6.66 -2.80 -9.63
CA ALA A 158 -7.24 -3.98 -10.26
C ALA A 158 -8.70 -4.17 -9.85
N THR A 159 -9.56 -4.52 -10.82
CA THR A 159 -10.94 -4.87 -10.51
C THR A 159 -11.07 -6.31 -10.00
N MET A 160 -11.99 -6.53 -9.07
CA MET A 160 -12.37 -7.86 -8.59
C MET A 160 -13.49 -8.48 -9.46
N THR A 161 -14.11 -7.69 -10.32
CA THR A 161 -15.19 -8.15 -11.22
C THR A 161 -14.59 -8.73 -12.49
N ALA A 162 -14.53 -10.05 -12.62
CA ALA A 162 -13.92 -10.73 -13.76
C ALA A 162 -14.54 -10.28 -15.11
N ALA A 163 -15.87 -10.09 -15.16
CA ALA A 163 -16.56 -9.62 -16.36
C ALA A 163 -16.17 -8.18 -16.79
N ALA A 164 -15.56 -7.40 -15.89
CA ALA A 164 -15.07 -6.06 -16.21
C ALA A 164 -13.72 -6.05 -16.93
N LEU A 165 -12.93 -7.13 -16.83
CA LEU A 165 -11.56 -7.17 -17.38
C LEU A 165 -11.46 -6.80 -18.87
N PRO A 166 -12.37 -7.25 -19.77
CA PRO A 166 -12.32 -6.87 -21.18
C PRO A 166 -12.57 -5.38 -21.42
N LEU A 167 -13.16 -4.66 -20.44
CA LEU A 167 -13.52 -3.24 -20.52
C LEU A 167 -12.50 -2.33 -19.81
N VAL A 168 -11.50 -2.92 -19.13
CA VAL A 168 -10.41 -2.16 -18.50
C VAL A 168 -9.39 -1.78 -19.59
N ASP A 169 -8.90 -0.55 -19.52
CA ASP A 169 -7.93 0.00 -20.46
C ASP A 169 -6.68 -0.89 -20.56
N LYS A 170 -6.19 -1.10 -21.77
CA LYS A 170 -5.04 -1.96 -22.02
C LYS A 170 -3.76 -1.49 -21.31
N GLU A 171 -3.58 -0.19 -21.15
CA GLU A 171 -2.47 0.39 -20.39
C GLU A 171 -2.52 -0.05 -18.91
N ILE A 172 -3.70 -0.07 -18.33
CA ILE A 172 -3.93 -0.50 -16.94
C ILE A 172 -3.71 -2.01 -16.79
N THR A 173 -4.30 -2.83 -17.66
CA THR A 173 -4.15 -4.30 -17.59
C THR A 173 -2.73 -4.78 -17.90
N ALA A 174 -1.96 -4.05 -18.71
CA ALA A 174 -0.56 -4.33 -18.97
C ALA A 174 0.39 -3.93 -17.83
N ASN A 175 -0.05 -3.06 -16.91
CA ASN A 175 0.76 -2.58 -15.80
C ASN A 175 0.91 -3.65 -14.72
N LYS A 176 2.15 -4.15 -14.54
CA LYS A 176 2.47 -5.25 -13.61
C LYS A 176 2.44 -4.85 -12.14
N SER A 177 2.38 -3.56 -11.81
CA SER A 177 2.15 -3.10 -10.44
C SER A 177 0.67 -3.05 -10.07
N ILE A 178 -0.24 -3.09 -11.06
CA ILE A 178 -1.70 -3.14 -10.89
C ILE A 178 -2.19 -4.58 -11.08
N PHE A 179 -1.90 -5.17 -12.24
CA PHE A 179 -2.21 -6.55 -12.58
C PHE A 179 -0.96 -7.42 -12.43
N LEU A 180 -0.75 -7.92 -11.23
CA LEU A 180 0.44 -8.69 -10.85
C LEU A 180 0.59 -9.94 -11.74
N THR A 181 1.84 -10.31 -12.02
CA THR A 181 2.15 -11.63 -12.61
C THR A 181 1.80 -12.75 -11.63
N ASP A 182 1.60 -13.95 -12.13
CA ASP A 182 1.27 -15.10 -11.27
C ASP A 182 2.41 -15.43 -10.28
N ASP A 183 3.66 -15.21 -10.67
CA ASP A 183 4.79 -15.38 -9.76
C ASP A 183 4.86 -14.29 -8.68
N ALA A 184 4.49 -13.05 -8.99
CA ALA A 184 4.36 -12.00 -7.99
C ALA A 184 3.19 -12.30 -7.03
N LYS A 185 2.03 -12.74 -7.55
CA LYS A 185 0.86 -13.11 -6.73
C LYS A 185 1.17 -14.19 -5.70
N LYS A 186 1.96 -15.23 -6.07
CA LYS A 186 2.36 -16.31 -5.16
C LYS A 186 3.17 -15.82 -3.95
N LYS A 187 3.82 -14.67 -4.07
CA LYS A 187 4.64 -14.07 -3.00
C LYS A 187 3.88 -13.04 -2.17
N MET A 188 2.65 -12.68 -2.58
CA MET A 188 1.83 -11.72 -1.83
C MET A 188 1.25 -12.35 -0.58
N VAL A 189 1.14 -11.55 0.47
CA VAL A 189 0.54 -11.95 1.74
C VAL A 189 -0.82 -11.28 1.88
N ALA A 190 -1.89 -12.08 1.84
CA ALA A 190 -3.24 -11.57 2.10
C ALA A 190 -3.37 -11.08 3.55
N GLN A 191 -4.23 -10.09 3.75
CA GLN A 191 -4.50 -9.55 5.08
C GLN A 191 -5.01 -10.65 6.01
N GLY A 192 -4.32 -10.84 7.13
CA GLY A 192 -4.66 -11.81 8.17
C GLY A 192 -5.49 -11.19 9.30
N VAL A 193 -6.10 -12.07 10.09
CA VAL A 193 -6.79 -11.67 11.31
C VAL A 193 -5.77 -11.28 12.37
N THR A 194 -5.95 -10.10 12.95
CA THR A 194 -5.11 -9.59 14.03
C THR A 194 -5.90 -9.59 15.35
N THR A 195 -5.36 -10.22 16.40
CA THR A 195 -5.96 -10.19 17.73
C THR A 195 -5.95 -8.77 18.30
N ASN A 196 -6.82 -8.49 19.26
CA ASN A 196 -6.84 -7.18 19.93
C ASN A 196 -5.50 -6.84 20.59
N ASP A 197 -4.82 -7.82 21.17
CA ASP A 197 -3.52 -7.61 21.80
C ASP A 197 -2.45 -7.24 20.77
N MET A 198 -2.39 -7.96 19.66
CA MET A 198 -1.46 -7.62 18.58
C MET A 198 -1.78 -6.24 17.99
N ARG A 199 -3.04 -5.90 17.84
CA ARG A 199 -3.45 -4.57 17.37
C ARG A 199 -2.99 -3.45 18.32
N ARG A 200 -3.10 -3.67 19.65
CA ARG A 200 -2.58 -2.72 20.65
C ARG A 200 -1.06 -2.57 20.53
N ILE A 201 -0.33 -3.68 20.38
CA ILE A 201 1.12 -3.65 20.19
C ILE A 201 1.48 -2.88 18.93
N MET A 202 0.82 -3.17 17.80
CA MET A 202 1.04 -2.45 16.52
C MET A 202 0.81 -0.94 16.68
N THR A 203 -0.31 -0.54 17.25
CA THR A 203 -0.66 0.88 17.46
C THR A 203 0.39 1.57 18.33
N ARG A 204 0.79 0.93 19.44
CA ARG A 204 1.81 1.49 20.35
C ARG A 204 3.16 1.63 19.65
N SER A 205 3.60 0.59 18.97
CA SER A 205 4.88 0.61 18.20
C SER A 205 4.88 1.68 17.12
N PHE A 206 3.77 1.82 16.41
CA PHE A 206 3.62 2.83 15.36
C PHE A 206 3.59 4.26 15.92
N THR A 207 2.91 4.48 17.05
CA THR A 207 2.92 5.79 17.73
C THR A 207 4.32 6.17 18.17
N GLN A 208 5.08 5.25 18.78
CA GLN A 208 6.48 5.47 19.13
C GLN A 208 7.33 5.79 17.90
N PHE A 209 7.11 5.07 16.80
CA PHE A 209 7.78 5.35 15.55
C PHE A 209 7.48 6.76 15.03
N LYS A 210 6.21 7.17 15.00
CA LYS A 210 5.82 8.52 14.51
C LYS A 210 6.43 9.63 15.35
N THR A 211 6.37 9.51 16.68
CA THR A 211 6.83 10.52 17.62
C THR A 211 8.35 10.53 17.80
N GLY A 212 9.04 9.46 17.40
CA GLY A 212 10.50 9.33 17.58
C GLY A 212 10.91 8.96 19.00
N LEU A 213 9.98 8.45 19.84
CA LEU A 213 10.19 8.04 21.23
C LEU A 213 10.67 6.59 21.37
#